data_def15e5f35015779f05304a6dad9a252
#
_entry.id   def15e5f35015779f05304a6dad9a252
#
_cell.length_a   1.000
_cell.length_b   1.000
_cell.length_c   1.000
_cell.angle_alpha   90.00
_cell.angle_beta   90.00
_cell.angle_gamma   90.00
#
_symmetry.space_group_name_H-M   'P 1'
#
loop_
_entity.id
_entity.type
_entity.pdbx_description
1 polymer ?
#
loop_
_entity_poly.entity_id
_entity_poly.type
_entity_poly.pdbx_seq_one_letter_code
_entity_poly.pdbx_strand_id
1 'polypeptide(L)'
;MRAQRVVMPDGSESWTLLEDAGDVVAPVEAYLAHLQALDRSPTTARTYATSLKLWFEFLSMVEVHWDGARAEHVSRFVAWLRAPAGNVVVLEEGSARRSAATVNKHLAALFSFYDYHARNGVALAQALVEWRRSSRGGYRSFLHHVVGGRPAAARPLRLRQPRRLPRTLSEEQVLVLVEACVHLRDRFLLCLLAETGMRIGQALGLRHSDFVSHRREILIVPRSDNANGARAKTIDPATIPVSAGLVRLYSAYMFDEYGELDSDYVFVNLFAEPYGAPLRYDAVHKLVGRLKARTGICFNLHMLRHSLATDLLRQGVALEVVAKLLTHRSSATTSGTYVHLGTDDLRAALVGAGAWAEELTS
;
A
#
# COMPACT_ATOMS: atom_id res chain seq x y z
N MET A 1 -21.65 15.58 -5.83
CA MET A 1 -20.26 15.61 -6.42
C MET A 1 -19.77 14.22 -6.76
N ARG A 2 -18.92 14.05 -7.82
CA ARG A 2 -18.41 12.75 -8.30
C ARG A 2 -16.92 12.82 -8.62
N ALA A 3 -16.10 11.92 -8.03
CA ALA A 3 -14.72 11.73 -8.48
C ALA A 3 -14.73 10.82 -9.72
N GLN A 4 -14.16 11.29 -10.82
CA GLN A 4 -14.19 10.61 -12.12
C GLN A 4 -12.76 10.36 -12.62
N ARG A 5 -12.55 9.18 -13.21
CA ARG A 5 -11.33 8.84 -13.95
C ARG A 5 -11.32 9.60 -15.27
N VAL A 6 -10.18 10.17 -15.60
CA VAL A 6 -9.92 10.84 -16.88
C VAL A 6 -8.76 10.12 -17.56
N VAL A 7 -8.91 9.87 -18.85
CA VAL A 7 -7.82 9.39 -19.71
C VAL A 7 -7.39 10.56 -20.55
N MET A 8 -6.12 10.92 -20.43
CA MET A 8 -5.53 12.04 -21.17
C MET A 8 -5.24 11.63 -22.63
N PRO A 9 -5.06 12.58 -23.57
CA PRO A 9 -4.76 12.26 -24.96
C PRO A 9 -3.50 11.42 -25.17
N ASP A 10 -2.54 11.51 -24.25
CA ASP A 10 -1.31 10.70 -24.22
C ASP A 10 -1.51 9.29 -23.64
N GLY A 11 -2.76 8.92 -23.31
CA GLY A 11 -3.11 7.65 -22.69
C GLY A 11 -2.86 7.60 -21.17
N SER A 12 -2.30 8.64 -20.57
CA SER A 12 -2.08 8.68 -19.12
C SER A 12 -3.42 8.79 -18.37
N GLU A 13 -3.46 8.20 -17.16
CA GLU A 13 -4.65 8.21 -16.32
C GLU A 13 -4.54 9.29 -15.24
N SER A 14 -5.58 10.11 -15.13
CA SER A 14 -5.77 11.07 -14.05
C SER A 14 -7.15 10.92 -13.42
N TRP A 15 -7.45 11.77 -12.48
CA TRP A 15 -8.74 11.86 -11.80
C TRP A 15 -9.14 13.32 -11.71
N THR A 16 -10.44 13.58 -11.81
CA THR A 16 -11.02 14.90 -11.58
C THR A 16 -12.18 14.82 -10.58
N LEU A 17 -12.61 15.96 -10.08
CA LEU A 17 -13.80 16.10 -9.26
C LEU A 17 -14.82 16.95 -10.01
N LEU A 18 -16.01 16.37 -10.22
CA LEU A 18 -17.14 17.04 -10.87
C LEU A 18 -18.20 17.39 -9.83
N GLU A 19 -18.79 18.56 -9.97
CA GLU A 19 -20.03 18.96 -9.31
C GLU A 19 -21.23 18.19 -9.86
N ASP A 20 -22.39 18.32 -9.22
CA ASP A 20 -23.60 17.64 -9.67
C ASP A 20 -24.11 18.18 -11.03
N ALA A 21 -23.81 19.45 -11.36
CA ALA A 21 -24.05 20.05 -12.66
C ALA A 21 -23.11 19.54 -13.77
N GLY A 22 -22.04 18.83 -13.40
CA GLY A 22 -21.04 18.32 -14.34
C GLY A 22 -19.81 19.21 -14.50
N ASP A 23 -19.78 20.36 -13.86
CA ASP A 23 -18.65 21.28 -13.89
C ASP A 23 -17.47 20.75 -13.08
N VAL A 24 -16.26 21.07 -13.54
CA VAL A 24 -15.02 20.67 -12.88
C VAL A 24 -14.76 21.57 -11.66
N VAL A 25 -14.43 20.99 -10.53
CA VAL A 25 -14.02 21.72 -9.33
C VAL A 25 -12.60 22.25 -9.54
N ALA A 26 -12.48 23.46 -10.07
CA ALA A 26 -11.22 24.06 -10.54
C ALA A 26 -10.04 23.97 -9.54
N PRO A 27 -10.18 24.28 -8.22
CA PRO A 27 -9.07 24.16 -7.29
C PRO A 27 -8.58 22.71 -7.11
N VAL A 28 -9.48 21.72 -7.21
CA VAL A 28 -9.12 20.31 -7.12
C VAL A 28 -8.41 19.86 -8.40
N GLU A 29 -8.88 20.30 -9.56
CA GLU A 29 -8.26 20.01 -10.86
C GLU A 29 -6.82 20.52 -10.92
N ALA A 30 -6.58 21.79 -10.55
CA ALA A 30 -5.24 22.38 -10.50
C ALA A 30 -4.28 21.57 -9.60
N TYR A 31 -4.78 21.10 -8.47
CA TYR A 31 -3.99 20.28 -7.55
C TYR A 31 -3.72 18.86 -8.09
N LEU A 32 -4.70 18.22 -8.70
CA LEU A 32 -4.53 16.89 -9.29
C LEU A 32 -3.60 16.90 -10.50
N ALA A 33 -3.67 17.94 -11.33
CA ALA A 33 -2.72 18.19 -12.42
C ALA A 33 -1.29 18.37 -11.89
N HIS A 34 -1.11 19.11 -10.77
CA HIS A 34 0.19 19.21 -10.11
C HIS A 34 0.71 17.85 -9.64
N LEU A 35 -0.13 16.98 -9.07
CA LEU A 35 0.27 15.63 -8.67
C LEU A 35 0.72 14.79 -9.88
N GLN A 36 0.06 14.94 -11.02
CA GLN A 36 0.43 14.28 -12.26
C GLN A 36 1.79 14.78 -12.78
N ALA A 37 2.01 16.09 -12.78
CA ALA A 37 3.30 16.68 -13.14
C ALA A 37 4.47 16.25 -12.23
N LEU A 38 4.17 15.80 -11.00
CA LEU A 38 5.13 15.20 -10.07
C LEU A 38 5.24 13.66 -10.19
N ASP A 39 4.78 13.06 -11.27
CA ASP A 39 4.76 11.61 -11.52
C ASP A 39 4.12 10.79 -10.36
N ARG A 40 3.14 11.38 -9.67
CA ARG A 40 2.41 10.65 -8.64
C ARG A 40 1.48 9.61 -9.28
N SER A 41 1.45 8.42 -8.67
CA SER A 41 0.67 7.32 -9.22
C SER A 41 -0.83 7.69 -9.36
N PRO A 42 -1.54 7.25 -10.42
CA PRO A 42 -2.99 7.45 -10.59
C PRO A 42 -3.81 6.96 -9.40
N THR A 43 -3.34 5.93 -8.68
CA THR A 43 -3.96 5.47 -7.43
C THR A 43 -3.88 6.54 -6.33
N THR A 44 -2.80 7.34 -6.29
CA THR A 44 -2.67 8.47 -5.38
C THR A 44 -3.66 9.57 -5.77
N ALA A 45 -3.72 9.93 -7.06
CA ALA A 45 -4.67 10.90 -7.58
C ALA A 45 -6.12 10.49 -7.27
N ARG A 46 -6.50 9.22 -7.55
CA ARG A 46 -7.81 8.66 -7.18
C ARG A 46 -8.12 8.81 -5.68
N THR A 47 -7.15 8.44 -4.84
CA THR A 47 -7.33 8.51 -3.39
C THR A 47 -7.56 9.94 -2.93
N TYR A 48 -6.82 10.89 -3.51
CA TYR A 48 -6.91 12.30 -3.15
C TYR A 48 -8.19 12.92 -3.72
N ALA A 49 -8.55 12.65 -4.96
CA ALA A 49 -9.84 13.07 -5.53
C ALA A 49 -11.03 12.59 -4.68
N THR A 50 -11.03 11.29 -4.28
CA THR A 50 -12.08 10.74 -3.42
C THR A 50 -12.10 11.39 -2.03
N SER A 51 -10.95 11.74 -1.49
CA SER A 51 -10.85 12.40 -0.18
C SER A 51 -11.31 13.84 -0.24
N LEU A 52 -10.93 14.56 -1.30
CA LEU A 52 -11.34 15.94 -1.54
C LEU A 52 -12.84 16.02 -1.86
N LYS A 53 -13.40 15.03 -2.59
CA LYS A 53 -14.85 14.93 -2.76
C LYS A 53 -15.58 15.01 -1.42
N LEU A 54 -15.18 14.21 -0.44
CA LEU A 54 -15.81 14.22 0.89
C LEU A 54 -15.63 15.56 1.61
N TRP A 55 -14.49 16.21 1.41
CA TRP A 55 -14.24 17.53 1.99
C TRP A 55 -15.14 18.60 1.39
N PHE A 56 -15.24 18.66 0.07
CA PHE A 56 -16.07 19.64 -0.65
C PHE A 56 -17.58 19.38 -0.40
N GLU A 57 -18.02 18.13 -0.30
CA GLU A 57 -19.39 17.80 0.14
C GLU A 57 -19.67 18.30 1.56
N PHE A 58 -18.71 18.15 2.47
CA PHE A 58 -18.84 18.69 3.84
C PHE A 58 -18.86 20.21 3.83
N LEU A 59 -18.02 20.89 3.08
CA LEU A 59 -18.00 22.36 2.98
C LEU A 59 -19.30 22.90 2.42
N SER A 60 -19.85 22.27 1.38
CA SER A 60 -21.15 22.61 0.82
C SER A 60 -22.27 22.50 1.86
N MET A 61 -22.25 21.44 2.69
CA MET A 61 -23.24 21.24 3.76
C MET A 61 -23.16 22.30 4.86
N VAL A 62 -21.98 22.87 5.12
CA VAL A 62 -21.79 23.90 6.13
C VAL A 62 -21.71 25.31 5.54
N GLU A 63 -21.99 25.46 4.24
CA GLU A 63 -22.01 26.71 3.47
C GLU A 63 -20.70 27.52 3.58
N VAL A 64 -19.57 26.83 3.53
CA VAL A 64 -18.23 27.44 3.59
C VAL A 64 -17.50 27.23 2.27
N HIS A 65 -17.02 28.33 1.66
CA HIS A 65 -16.15 28.23 0.50
C HIS A 65 -14.79 27.63 0.89
N TRP A 66 -14.18 26.89 -0.02
CA TRP A 66 -12.98 26.08 0.29
C TRP A 66 -11.78 26.92 0.77
N ASP A 67 -11.63 28.17 0.26
CA ASP A 67 -10.56 29.10 0.65
C ASP A 67 -10.86 29.82 1.98
N GLY A 68 -12.12 29.81 2.42
CA GLY A 68 -12.56 30.31 3.73
C GLY A 68 -12.50 29.26 4.84
N ALA A 69 -12.06 28.05 4.55
CA ALA A 69 -12.01 26.97 5.52
C ALA A 69 -10.91 27.22 6.59
N ARG A 70 -11.27 26.95 7.88
CA ARG A 70 -10.42 27.12 9.05
C ARG A 70 -10.19 25.80 9.79
N ALA A 71 -9.28 25.79 10.77
CA ALA A 71 -8.98 24.60 11.58
C ALA A 71 -10.23 24.03 12.28
N GLU A 72 -11.19 24.87 12.68
CA GLU A 72 -12.47 24.44 13.26
C GLU A 72 -13.29 23.59 12.28
N HIS A 73 -13.33 23.97 10.99
CA HIS A 73 -14.02 23.19 9.96
C HIS A 73 -13.36 21.83 9.75
N VAL A 74 -12.01 21.74 9.82
CA VAL A 74 -11.30 20.47 9.78
C VAL A 74 -11.67 19.57 10.96
N SER A 75 -11.79 20.14 12.17
CA SER A 75 -12.24 19.40 13.36
C SER A 75 -13.68 18.89 13.22
N ARG A 76 -14.59 19.73 12.70
CA ARG A 76 -15.98 19.34 12.40
C ARG A 76 -16.04 18.28 11.30
N PHE A 77 -15.19 18.37 10.27
CA PHE A 77 -15.07 17.34 9.23
C PHE A 77 -14.64 15.99 9.81
N VAL A 78 -13.68 15.97 10.73
CA VAL A 78 -13.29 14.73 11.43
C VAL A 78 -14.47 14.13 12.18
N ALA A 79 -15.25 14.94 12.90
CA ALA A 79 -16.47 14.49 13.58
C ALA A 79 -17.49 13.94 12.59
N TRP A 80 -17.74 14.64 11.49
CA TRP A 80 -18.62 14.20 10.40
C TRP A 80 -18.18 12.88 9.76
N LEU A 81 -16.88 12.70 9.50
CA LEU A 81 -16.33 11.44 8.97
C LEU A 81 -16.54 10.26 9.95
N ARG A 82 -16.60 10.51 11.23
CA ARG A 82 -16.75 9.50 12.27
C ARG A 82 -18.20 9.27 12.70
N ALA A 83 -19.08 10.20 12.38
CA ALA A 83 -20.49 10.04 12.67
C ALA A 83 -21.08 8.86 11.88
N PRO A 84 -22.00 8.07 12.47
CA PRO A 84 -22.79 7.07 11.74
C PRO A 84 -23.56 7.75 10.59
N ALA A 85 -23.80 7.04 9.50
CA ALA A 85 -24.71 7.54 8.47
C ALA A 85 -26.13 7.61 9.05
N GLY A 86 -26.86 8.71 8.81
CA GLY A 86 -28.18 8.94 9.41
C GLY A 86 -29.27 7.91 9.03
N ASN A 87 -29.01 7.08 8.02
CA ASN A 87 -29.90 6.00 7.56
C ASN A 87 -29.44 4.60 8.01
N VAL A 88 -28.42 4.50 8.87
CA VAL A 88 -27.89 3.23 9.38
C VAL A 88 -28.25 3.12 10.87
N VAL A 89 -29.04 2.13 11.23
CA VAL A 89 -29.25 1.73 12.61
C VAL A 89 -27.99 1.00 13.08
N VAL A 90 -27.24 1.62 13.96
CA VAL A 90 -26.05 1.00 14.58
C VAL A 90 -26.55 0.20 15.77
N LEU A 91 -26.43 -1.13 15.68
CA LEU A 91 -26.84 -2.06 16.75
C LEU A 91 -25.88 -2.05 17.95
N GLU A 92 -24.66 -1.53 17.77
CA GLU A 92 -23.69 -1.36 18.85
C GLU A 92 -23.42 0.13 19.08
N GLU A 93 -23.66 0.59 20.31
CA GLU A 93 -23.36 1.95 20.73
C GLU A 93 -21.84 2.21 20.58
N GLY A 94 -21.47 3.18 19.75
CA GLY A 94 -20.11 3.72 19.69
C GLY A 94 -19.23 3.35 18.50
N SER A 95 -19.73 2.58 17.49
CA SER A 95 -18.90 2.30 16.32
C SER A 95 -18.81 3.53 15.40
N ALA A 96 -17.61 4.09 15.28
CA ALA A 96 -17.36 5.18 14.35
C ALA A 96 -17.48 4.67 12.90
N ARG A 97 -18.15 5.44 12.02
CA ARG A 97 -18.32 5.13 10.58
C ARG A 97 -17.00 4.85 9.88
N ARG A 98 -15.92 5.57 10.25
CA ARG A 98 -14.58 5.40 9.70
C ARG A 98 -13.54 5.28 10.79
N SER A 99 -12.58 4.38 10.58
CA SER A 99 -11.45 4.20 11.49
C SER A 99 -10.54 5.43 11.51
N ALA A 100 -9.76 5.61 12.59
CA ALA A 100 -8.77 6.68 12.70
C ALA A 100 -7.74 6.64 11.55
N ALA A 101 -7.39 5.44 11.04
CA ALA A 101 -6.52 5.27 9.87
C ALA A 101 -7.13 5.88 8.61
N THR A 102 -8.42 5.61 8.37
CA THR A 102 -9.16 6.14 7.22
C THR A 102 -9.30 7.65 7.32
N VAL A 103 -9.65 8.18 8.49
CA VAL A 103 -9.73 9.64 8.72
C VAL A 103 -8.38 10.30 8.47
N ASN A 104 -7.28 9.75 9.01
CA ASN A 104 -5.94 10.29 8.79
C ASN A 104 -5.52 10.27 7.31
N LYS A 105 -6.01 9.31 6.52
CA LYS A 105 -5.80 9.26 5.07
C LYS A 105 -6.51 10.43 4.37
N HIS A 106 -7.75 10.74 4.77
CA HIS A 106 -8.48 11.90 4.22
C HIS A 106 -7.82 13.22 4.64
N LEU A 107 -7.39 13.34 5.89
CA LEU A 107 -6.65 14.51 6.35
C LEU A 107 -5.31 14.69 5.63
N ALA A 108 -4.63 13.61 5.27
CA ALA A 108 -3.39 13.68 4.49
C ALA A 108 -3.60 14.31 3.10
N ALA A 109 -4.69 13.93 2.42
CA ALA A 109 -5.05 14.52 1.13
C ALA A 109 -5.44 15.99 1.29
N LEU A 110 -6.25 16.30 2.31
CA LEU A 110 -6.70 17.65 2.63
C LEU A 110 -5.53 18.60 2.89
N PHE A 111 -4.62 18.25 3.80
CA PHE A 111 -3.47 19.11 4.10
C PHE A 111 -2.49 19.23 2.93
N SER A 112 -2.34 18.20 2.10
CA SER A 112 -1.54 18.29 0.88
C SER A 112 -2.16 19.24 -0.15
N PHE A 113 -3.48 19.25 -0.28
CA PHE A 113 -4.23 20.18 -1.11
C PHE A 113 -4.05 21.64 -0.66
N TYR A 114 -4.22 21.90 0.64
CA TYR A 114 -4.04 23.25 1.18
C TYR A 114 -2.57 23.70 1.17
N ASP A 115 -1.60 22.81 1.37
CA ASP A 115 -0.17 23.14 1.24
C ASP A 115 0.16 23.59 -0.20
N TYR A 116 -0.41 22.91 -1.20
CA TYR A 116 -0.27 23.30 -2.61
C TYR A 116 -0.83 24.72 -2.86
N HIS A 117 -2.05 24.98 -2.44
CA HIS A 117 -2.70 26.28 -2.65
C HIS A 117 -2.05 27.41 -1.84
N ALA A 118 -1.59 27.12 -0.62
CA ALA A 118 -0.84 28.10 0.18
C ALA A 118 0.46 28.53 -0.51
N ARG A 119 1.18 27.60 -1.15
CA ARG A 119 2.39 27.90 -1.94
C ARG A 119 2.09 28.66 -3.22
N ASN A 120 0.90 28.55 -3.74
CA ASN A 120 0.41 29.28 -4.94
C ASN A 120 -0.33 30.59 -4.60
N GLY A 121 -0.14 31.13 -3.39
CA GLY A 121 -0.58 32.46 -3.01
C GLY A 121 -1.99 32.57 -2.44
N VAL A 122 -2.68 31.45 -2.15
CA VAL A 122 -3.99 31.48 -1.50
C VAL A 122 -3.81 31.75 0.00
N ALA A 123 -4.00 33.00 0.42
CA ALA A 123 -3.69 33.49 1.77
C ALA A 123 -4.41 32.71 2.88
N LEU A 124 -5.69 32.37 2.68
CA LEU A 124 -6.48 31.63 3.68
C LEU A 124 -6.03 30.18 3.88
N ALA A 125 -5.47 29.55 2.81
CA ALA A 125 -4.90 28.23 2.91
C ALA A 125 -3.65 28.21 3.84
N GLN A 126 -2.95 29.31 3.98
CA GLN A 126 -1.80 29.43 4.87
C GLN A 126 -2.17 29.24 6.34
N ALA A 127 -3.39 29.62 6.75
CA ALA A 127 -3.87 29.43 8.13
C ALA A 127 -4.07 27.94 8.50
N LEU A 128 -4.23 27.05 7.51
CA LEU A 128 -4.36 25.61 7.74
C LEU A 128 -3.02 24.86 7.71
N VAL A 129 -1.94 25.53 7.31
CA VAL A 129 -0.59 24.96 7.21
C VAL A 129 0.29 25.56 8.30
N GLU A 130 0.44 24.86 9.41
CA GLU A 130 1.41 25.25 10.43
C GLU A 130 2.82 24.85 9.99
N TRP A 131 3.70 25.85 9.90
CA TRP A 131 5.13 25.66 9.67
C TRP A 131 5.83 25.50 11.02
N ARG A 132 6.15 24.28 11.40
CA ARG A 132 6.99 24.03 12.60
C ARG A 132 8.45 23.99 12.20
N ARG A 133 9.25 24.86 12.79
CA ARG A 133 10.71 24.68 12.83
C ARG A 133 10.99 23.39 13.58
N SER A 134 11.80 22.50 13.00
CA SER A 134 12.23 21.25 13.63
C SER A 134 12.78 21.56 15.04
N SER A 135 11.96 21.34 16.07
CA SER A 135 12.37 21.54 17.45
C SER A 135 12.85 20.22 18.05
N ARG A 136 14.12 20.19 18.37
CA ARG A 136 14.79 19.40 19.40
C ARG A 136 14.51 17.88 19.44
N GLY A 137 15.53 17.09 19.15
CA GLY A 137 15.65 15.70 19.56
C GLY A 137 16.06 14.67 18.51
N GLY A 138 16.22 15.05 17.24
CA GLY A 138 16.74 14.15 16.20
C GLY A 138 18.23 14.41 15.94
N TYR A 139 18.97 13.38 15.56
CA TYR A 139 20.35 13.47 15.06
C TYR A 139 20.50 14.67 14.12
N ARG A 140 21.33 15.62 14.49
CA ARG A 140 21.72 16.77 13.65
C ARG A 140 22.99 16.38 12.92
N SER A 141 22.94 16.33 11.59
CA SER A 141 24.16 16.19 10.79
C SER A 141 25.13 17.34 11.09
N PHE A 142 26.42 17.12 11.00
CA PHE A 142 27.47 18.09 11.25
C PHE A 142 27.27 19.44 10.51
N LEU A 143 26.65 19.41 9.32
CA LEU A 143 26.35 20.56 8.48
C LEU A 143 24.96 21.19 8.72
N HIS A 144 24.21 20.78 9.74
CA HIS A 144 22.86 21.30 10.02
C HIS A 144 22.79 22.83 10.17
N HIS A 145 23.85 23.46 10.63
CA HIS A 145 23.92 24.91 10.79
C HIS A 145 24.16 25.67 9.46
N VAL A 146 24.69 24.99 8.44
CA VAL A 146 24.90 25.54 7.09
C VAL A 146 23.66 25.38 6.22
N VAL A 147 22.95 24.27 6.36
CA VAL A 147 21.65 24.03 5.72
C VAL A 147 20.59 24.56 6.67
N GLY A 148 20.38 25.87 6.70
CA GLY A 148 19.39 26.54 7.55
C GLY A 148 18.10 25.77 7.57
N GLY A 149 17.69 25.26 8.75
CA GLY A 149 16.58 24.35 8.93
C GLY A 149 15.31 24.88 8.24
N ARG A 150 14.99 24.34 7.06
CA ARG A 150 13.74 24.68 6.38
C ARG A 150 12.59 24.22 7.27
N PRO A 151 11.63 25.11 7.57
CA PRO A 151 10.47 24.72 8.36
C PRO A 151 9.76 23.56 7.66
N ALA A 152 9.57 22.45 8.37
CA ALA A 152 8.78 21.33 7.87
C ALA A 152 7.30 21.61 8.14
N ALA A 153 6.45 21.46 7.15
CA ALA A 153 5.00 21.53 7.33
C ALA A 153 4.56 20.44 8.31
N ALA A 154 4.06 20.83 9.46
CA ALA A 154 3.46 19.90 10.41
C ALA A 154 1.97 19.78 10.12
N ARG A 155 1.44 18.56 10.10
CA ARG A 155 0.00 18.34 10.02
C ARG A 155 -0.63 18.77 11.35
N PRO A 156 -1.47 19.80 11.38
CA PRO A 156 -2.01 20.34 12.63
C PRO A 156 -2.94 19.35 13.32
N LEU A 157 -3.50 18.38 12.60
CA LEU A 157 -4.47 17.43 13.11
C LEU A 157 -4.20 16.02 12.63
N ARG A 158 -3.95 15.11 13.57
CA ARG A 158 -3.79 13.67 13.30
C ARG A 158 -4.39 12.88 14.47
N LEU A 159 -5.27 11.95 14.16
CA LEU A 159 -5.84 11.05 15.15
C LEU A 159 -4.79 10.02 15.61
N ARG A 160 -4.74 9.78 16.91
CA ARG A 160 -3.92 8.69 17.47
C ARG A 160 -4.44 7.36 16.94
N GLN A 161 -3.53 6.49 16.56
CA GLN A 161 -3.82 5.13 16.13
C GLN A 161 -3.05 4.18 17.04
N PRO A 162 -3.72 3.16 17.59
CA PRO A 162 -2.99 2.08 18.25
C PRO A 162 -2.09 1.41 17.21
N ARG A 163 -0.85 1.16 17.57
CA ARG A 163 0.07 0.41 16.73
C ARG A 163 -0.39 -1.04 16.74
N ARG A 164 -0.97 -1.49 15.65
CA ARG A 164 -1.37 -2.88 15.50
C ARG A 164 -0.19 -3.67 14.98
N LEU A 165 0.11 -4.79 15.62
CA LEU A 165 1.08 -5.75 15.09
C LEU A 165 0.58 -6.28 13.74
N PRO A 166 1.47 -6.46 12.76
CA PRO A 166 1.12 -7.12 11.52
C PRO A 166 0.55 -8.51 11.81
N ARG A 167 -0.56 -8.86 11.17
CA ARG A 167 -1.05 -10.24 11.22
C ARG A 167 -0.19 -11.08 10.28
N THR A 168 0.28 -12.20 10.77
CA THR A 168 1.04 -13.21 10.04
C THR A 168 0.23 -14.48 9.87
N LEU A 169 0.64 -15.33 8.95
CA LEU A 169 0.17 -16.70 8.76
C LEU A 169 1.26 -17.65 9.25
N SER A 170 0.88 -18.78 9.84
CA SER A 170 1.84 -19.85 10.11
C SER A 170 2.18 -20.61 8.81
N GLU A 171 3.27 -21.37 8.82
CA GLU A 171 3.66 -22.21 7.68
C GLU A 171 2.55 -23.20 7.31
N GLU A 172 1.89 -23.83 8.31
CA GLU A 172 0.78 -24.74 8.09
C GLU A 172 -0.41 -24.03 7.43
N GLN A 173 -0.72 -22.80 7.84
CA GLN A 173 -1.78 -22.01 7.21
C GLN A 173 -1.45 -21.66 5.76
N VAL A 174 -0.20 -21.33 5.47
CA VAL A 174 0.24 -21.08 4.08
C VAL A 174 0.12 -22.35 3.25
N LEU A 175 0.54 -23.51 3.78
CA LEU A 175 0.43 -24.79 3.11
C LEU A 175 -1.02 -25.14 2.79
N VAL A 176 -1.93 -25.04 3.77
CA VAL A 176 -3.38 -25.28 3.59
C VAL A 176 -3.95 -24.37 2.50
N LEU A 177 -3.55 -23.10 2.44
CA LEU A 177 -4.00 -22.17 1.38
C LEU A 177 -3.48 -22.58 0.00
N VAL A 178 -2.24 -23.02 -0.10
CA VAL A 178 -1.61 -23.48 -1.35
C VAL A 178 -2.27 -24.79 -1.83
N GLU A 179 -2.50 -25.72 -0.95
CA GLU A 179 -3.17 -27.01 -1.25
C GLU A 179 -4.65 -26.81 -1.66
N ALA A 180 -5.30 -25.80 -1.10
CA ALA A 180 -6.67 -25.45 -1.46
C ALA A 180 -6.79 -24.81 -2.85
N CYS A 181 -5.68 -24.46 -3.52
CA CYS A 181 -5.73 -23.98 -4.90
C CYS A 181 -6.04 -25.12 -5.86
N VAL A 182 -7.06 -24.93 -6.70
CA VAL A 182 -7.46 -25.91 -7.73
C VAL A 182 -6.50 -25.85 -8.92
N HIS A 183 -6.07 -24.64 -9.28
CA HIS A 183 -5.29 -24.35 -10.47
C HIS A 183 -3.81 -24.11 -10.15
N LEU A 184 -2.93 -24.58 -11.04
CA LEU A 184 -1.47 -24.38 -10.94
C LEU A 184 -1.10 -22.89 -10.96
N ARG A 185 -1.79 -22.09 -11.79
CA ARG A 185 -1.62 -20.62 -11.79
C ARG A 185 -1.82 -20.02 -10.40
N ASP A 186 -2.91 -20.37 -9.73
CA ASP A 186 -3.26 -19.79 -8.44
C ASP A 186 -2.30 -20.29 -7.34
N ARG A 187 -1.92 -21.58 -7.41
CA ARG A 187 -0.90 -22.20 -6.54
C ARG A 187 0.45 -21.52 -6.72
N PHE A 188 0.90 -21.35 -7.96
CA PHE A 188 2.15 -20.69 -8.28
C PHE A 188 2.16 -19.23 -7.77
N LEU A 189 1.06 -18.49 -7.95
CA LEU A 189 0.95 -17.13 -7.42
C LEU A 189 1.12 -17.08 -5.90
N LEU A 190 0.46 -17.96 -5.14
CA LEU A 190 0.59 -17.98 -3.70
C LEU A 190 1.99 -18.38 -3.23
N CYS A 191 2.59 -19.43 -3.83
CA CYS A 191 3.96 -19.86 -3.53
C CYS A 191 4.96 -18.74 -3.85
N LEU A 192 4.82 -18.09 -5.00
CA LEU A 192 5.65 -16.96 -5.38
C LEU A 192 5.59 -15.83 -4.35
N LEU A 193 4.38 -15.43 -3.91
CA LEU A 193 4.21 -14.38 -2.92
C LEU A 193 4.72 -14.78 -1.53
N ALA A 194 4.55 -16.04 -1.14
CA ALA A 194 5.03 -16.55 0.15
C ALA A 194 6.55 -16.64 0.21
N GLU A 195 7.19 -17.12 -0.86
CA GLU A 195 8.64 -17.32 -0.91
C GLU A 195 9.43 -16.02 -1.11
N THR A 196 8.93 -15.12 -1.94
CA THR A 196 9.66 -13.89 -2.30
C THR A 196 9.23 -12.67 -1.50
N GLY A 197 8.05 -12.72 -0.89
CA GLY A 197 7.44 -11.57 -0.24
C GLY A 197 7.15 -10.39 -1.17
N MET A 198 7.18 -10.57 -2.49
CA MET A 198 6.89 -9.49 -3.44
C MET A 198 5.46 -8.95 -3.27
N ARG A 199 5.24 -7.72 -3.70
CA ARG A 199 3.89 -7.13 -3.68
C ARG A 199 3.07 -7.73 -4.82
N ILE A 200 1.78 -7.89 -4.60
CA ILE A 200 0.88 -8.41 -5.64
C ILE A 200 0.99 -7.63 -6.97
N GLY A 201 1.22 -6.30 -6.91
CA GLY A 201 1.43 -5.52 -8.13
C GLY A 201 2.73 -5.83 -8.85
N GLN A 202 3.76 -6.29 -8.14
CA GLN A 202 4.99 -6.78 -8.77
C GLN A 202 4.72 -8.13 -9.44
N ALA A 203 4.06 -9.05 -8.75
CA ALA A 203 3.71 -10.36 -9.31
C ALA A 203 2.82 -10.26 -10.57
N LEU A 204 1.75 -9.45 -10.52
CA LEU A 204 0.84 -9.27 -11.66
C LEU A 204 1.47 -8.53 -12.86
N GLY A 205 2.57 -7.81 -12.64
CA GLY A 205 3.34 -7.15 -13.70
C GLY A 205 4.50 -7.98 -14.26
N LEU A 206 4.73 -9.21 -13.75
CA LEU A 206 5.81 -10.07 -14.22
C LEU A 206 5.59 -10.51 -15.68
N ARG A 207 6.68 -10.44 -16.45
CA ARG A 207 6.78 -11.00 -17.79
C ARG A 207 7.56 -12.31 -17.74
N HIS A 208 7.40 -13.15 -18.75
CA HIS A 208 8.21 -14.38 -18.90
C HIS A 208 9.71 -14.06 -18.94
N SER A 209 10.10 -12.96 -19.60
CA SER A 209 11.49 -12.47 -19.64
C SER A 209 12.06 -12.08 -18.28
N ASP A 210 11.23 -11.80 -17.29
CA ASP A 210 11.66 -11.46 -15.93
C ASP A 210 11.97 -12.72 -15.09
N PHE A 211 11.49 -13.90 -15.52
CA PHE A 211 11.67 -15.15 -14.80
C PHE A 211 12.87 -15.93 -15.37
N VAL A 212 14.03 -15.77 -14.75
CA VAL A 212 15.31 -16.34 -15.21
C VAL A 212 15.51 -17.72 -14.59
N SER A 213 14.84 -18.75 -15.13
CA SER A 213 14.75 -20.10 -14.57
C SER A 213 16.13 -20.77 -14.34
N HIS A 214 17.07 -20.62 -15.28
CA HIS A 214 18.40 -21.22 -15.18
C HIS A 214 19.28 -20.62 -14.06
N ARG A 215 19.00 -19.36 -13.67
CA ARG A 215 19.65 -18.70 -12.53
C ARG A 215 18.85 -18.80 -11.24
N ARG A 216 17.60 -19.25 -11.33
CA ARG A 216 16.65 -19.23 -10.22
C ARG A 216 16.49 -17.83 -9.63
N GLU A 217 16.21 -16.88 -10.53
CA GLU A 217 16.06 -15.47 -10.19
C GLU A 217 14.82 -14.87 -10.85
N ILE A 218 14.24 -13.87 -10.19
CA ILE A 218 13.19 -13.04 -10.76
C ILE A 218 13.65 -11.59 -10.77
N LEU A 219 13.51 -10.94 -11.90
CA LEU A 219 13.78 -9.53 -12.08
C LEU A 219 12.51 -8.73 -11.79
N ILE A 220 12.56 -7.84 -10.81
CA ILE A 220 11.47 -6.89 -10.54
C ILE A 220 11.76 -5.64 -11.36
N VAL A 221 11.10 -5.53 -12.51
CA VAL A 221 11.22 -4.37 -13.40
C VAL A 221 10.06 -3.42 -13.16
N PRO A 222 10.33 -2.16 -12.77
CA PRO A 222 9.28 -1.13 -12.65
C PRO A 222 8.70 -0.82 -14.03
N ARG A 223 7.40 -1.07 -14.20
CA ARG A 223 6.66 -0.75 -15.43
C ARG A 223 5.43 0.09 -15.08
N SER A 224 5.11 1.07 -15.92
CA SER A 224 3.94 1.94 -15.79
C SER A 224 2.83 1.61 -16.79
N ASP A 225 3.13 0.83 -17.80
CA ASP A 225 2.33 0.49 -18.99
C ASP A 225 1.64 -0.88 -18.92
N ASN A 226 1.56 -1.49 -17.76
CA ASN A 226 0.91 -2.78 -17.59
C ASN A 226 -0.59 -2.71 -17.96
N ALA A 227 -1.03 -3.50 -18.92
CA ALA A 227 -2.42 -3.52 -19.42
C ALA A 227 -3.47 -3.88 -18.34
N ASN A 228 -3.06 -4.57 -17.27
CA ASN A 228 -3.89 -4.87 -16.09
C ASN A 228 -3.84 -3.78 -15.01
N GLY A 229 -3.11 -2.68 -15.23
CA GLY A 229 -2.91 -1.60 -14.28
C GLY A 229 -2.04 -1.97 -13.07
N ALA A 230 -1.30 -3.10 -13.13
CA ALA A 230 -0.38 -3.51 -12.07
C ALA A 230 0.82 -2.55 -11.99
N ARG A 231 1.27 -2.26 -10.75
CA ARG A 231 2.38 -1.33 -10.51
C ARG A 231 3.30 -1.85 -9.42
N ALA A 232 4.59 -1.78 -9.66
CA ALA A 232 5.61 -2.30 -8.78
C ALA A 232 5.86 -1.43 -7.53
N LYS A 233 5.43 -0.22 -7.39
CA LYS A 233 5.77 0.74 -6.31
C LYS A 233 7.29 0.89 -6.00
N THR A 234 8.16 0.19 -6.72
CA THR A 234 9.61 0.37 -6.69
C THR A 234 10.00 1.25 -7.86
N ILE A 235 11.03 2.07 -7.68
CA ILE A 235 11.57 2.93 -8.74
C ILE A 235 12.74 2.21 -9.40
N ASP A 236 13.53 1.48 -8.60
CA ASP A 236 14.71 0.78 -9.07
C ASP A 236 14.41 -0.70 -9.36
N PRO A 237 15.00 -1.29 -10.41
CA PRO A 237 14.96 -2.73 -10.63
C PRO A 237 15.59 -3.48 -9.46
N ALA A 238 15.12 -4.70 -9.20
CA ALA A 238 15.67 -5.57 -8.18
C ALA A 238 15.66 -7.02 -8.67
N THR A 239 16.63 -7.81 -8.22
CA THR A 239 16.68 -9.25 -8.46
C THR A 239 16.36 -9.99 -7.17
N ILE A 240 15.47 -10.95 -7.23
CA ILE A 240 15.06 -11.79 -6.10
C ILE A 240 15.40 -13.24 -6.43
N PRO A 241 16.19 -13.96 -5.59
CA PRO A 241 16.42 -15.37 -5.75
C PRO A 241 15.16 -16.18 -5.46
N VAL A 242 15.01 -17.33 -6.13
CA VAL A 242 13.89 -18.26 -5.92
C VAL A 242 14.39 -19.71 -5.82
N SER A 243 13.60 -20.55 -5.14
CA SER A 243 13.93 -21.96 -4.96
C SER A 243 13.78 -22.77 -6.26
N ALA A 244 14.45 -23.91 -6.31
CA ALA A 244 14.25 -24.89 -7.37
C ALA A 244 12.80 -25.41 -7.40
N GLY A 245 12.13 -25.47 -6.24
CA GLY A 245 10.72 -25.86 -6.12
C GLY A 245 9.80 -24.89 -6.85
N LEU A 246 10.01 -23.60 -6.68
CA LEU A 246 9.22 -22.56 -7.34
C LEU A 246 9.45 -22.57 -8.87
N VAL A 247 10.69 -22.83 -9.32
CA VAL A 247 10.99 -22.98 -10.77
C VAL A 247 10.27 -24.19 -11.35
N ARG A 248 10.27 -25.33 -10.65
CA ARG A 248 9.50 -26.51 -11.10
C ARG A 248 8.00 -26.22 -11.18
N LEU A 249 7.44 -25.53 -10.19
CA LEU A 249 6.04 -25.16 -10.19
C LEU A 249 5.70 -24.17 -11.33
N TYR A 250 6.60 -23.24 -11.64
CA TYR A 250 6.47 -22.37 -12.81
C TYR A 250 6.44 -23.19 -14.11
N SER A 251 7.36 -24.15 -14.25
CA SER A 251 7.42 -24.99 -15.44
C SER A 251 6.17 -25.86 -15.59
N ALA A 252 5.69 -26.45 -14.50
CA ALA A 252 4.43 -27.21 -14.52
C ALA A 252 3.23 -26.32 -14.90
N TYR A 253 3.16 -25.12 -14.35
CA TYR A 253 2.13 -24.15 -14.72
C TYR A 253 2.19 -23.79 -16.21
N MET A 254 3.38 -23.56 -16.77
CA MET A 254 3.57 -23.25 -18.18
C MET A 254 3.15 -24.42 -19.08
N PHE A 255 3.50 -25.64 -18.70
CA PHE A 255 3.24 -26.81 -19.50
C PHE A 255 1.78 -27.28 -19.42
N ASP A 256 1.23 -27.35 -18.19
CA ASP A 256 -0.06 -28.01 -17.95
C ASP A 256 -1.28 -27.06 -18.09
N GLU A 257 -1.12 -25.76 -17.84
CA GLU A 257 -2.25 -24.82 -17.85
C GLU A 257 -2.08 -23.63 -18.80
N TYR A 258 -0.87 -23.06 -18.92
CA TYR A 258 -0.62 -21.91 -19.77
C TYR A 258 -0.66 -22.29 -21.27
N GLY A 259 -0.02 -23.38 -21.62
CA GLY A 259 0.01 -23.92 -22.98
C GLY A 259 0.64 -22.96 -23.99
N GLU A 260 0.00 -22.83 -25.14
CA GLU A 260 0.46 -22.05 -26.30
C GLU A 260 -0.07 -20.60 -26.32
N LEU A 261 -0.47 -20.06 -25.17
CA LEU A 261 -0.98 -18.68 -25.12
C LEU A 261 0.14 -17.69 -25.47
N ASP A 262 -0.16 -16.80 -26.42
CA ASP A 262 0.73 -15.70 -26.82
C ASP A 262 0.50 -14.48 -25.94
N SER A 263 1.19 -14.43 -24.81
CA SER A 263 1.18 -13.29 -23.89
C SER A 263 2.51 -13.14 -23.18
N ASP A 264 3.00 -11.93 -23.07
CA ASP A 264 4.21 -11.63 -22.29
C ASP A 264 4.06 -11.87 -20.79
N TYR A 265 2.82 -11.84 -20.28
CA TYR A 265 2.56 -11.89 -18.85
C TYR A 265 2.59 -13.31 -18.30
N VAL A 266 3.25 -13.48 -17.15
CA VAL A 266 3.27 -14.74 -16.42
C VAL A 266 1.87 -15.10 -15.88
N PHE A 267 1.12 -14.12 -15.39
CA PHE A 267 -0.22 -14.33 -14.84
C PHE A 267 -1.29 -13.77 -15.78
N VAL A 268 -2.08 -14.68 -16.34
CA VAL A 268 -3.13 -14.36 -17.32
C VAL A 268 -4.47 -15.00 -16.96
N ASN A 269 -5.53 -14.56 -17.59
CA ASN A 269 -6.82 -15.21 -17.52
C ASN A 269 -6.79 -16.52 -18.33
N LEU A 270 -6.92 -17.67 -17.65
CA LEU A 270 -6.96 -19.01 -18.27
C LEU A 270 -8.37 -19.60 -18.29
N PHE A 271 -9.24 -19.16 -17.39
CA PHE A 271 -10.51 -19.82 -17.10
C PHE A 271 -11.72 -18.90 -17.31
N ALA A 272 -11.49 -17.69 -17.81
CA ALA A 272 -12.54 -16.73 -18.12
C ALA A 272 -12.06 -15.75 -19.21
N GLU A 273 -12.96 -15.29 -20.03
CA GLU A 273 -12.68 -14.28 -21.04
C GLU A 273 -12.31 -12.91 -20.40
N PRO A 274 -11.47 -12.14 -21.07
CA PRO A 274 -10.72 -12.50 -22.28
C PRO A 274 -9.54 -13.42 -21.92
N TYR A 275 -9.45 -14.57 -22.59
CA TYR A 275 -8.36 -15.54 -22.42
C TYR A 275 -7.01 -14.94 -22.80
N GLY A 276 -5.94 -15.31 -22.07
CA GLY A 276 -4.60 -14.76 -22.28
C GLY A 276 -4.40 -13.30 -21.84
N ALA A 277 -5.48 -12.58 -21.50
CA ALA A 277 -5.36 -11.23 -20.98
C ALA A 277 -4.68 -11.21 -19.59
N PRO A 278 -3.87 -10.19 -19.31
CA PRO A 278 -3.17 -10.08 -18.03
C PRO A 278 -4.10 -10.10 -16.83
N LEU A 279 -3.79 -10.94 -15.84
CA LEU A 279 -4.60 -11.14 -14.64
C LEU A 279 -4.74 -9.82 -13.84
N ARG A 280 -5.98 -9.45 -13.51
CA ARG A 280 -6.29 -8.20 -12.81
C ARG A 280 -6.41 -8.42 -11.31
N TYR A 281 -6.25 -7.34 -10.53
CA TYR A 281 -6.44 -7.35 -9.07
C TYR A 281 -7.79 -7.93 -8.64
N ASP A 282 -8.87 -7.64 -9.38
CA ASP A 282 -10.21 -8.11 -9.04
C ASP A 282 -10.32 -9.64 -9.11
N ALA A 283 -9.66 -10.28 -10.08
CA ALA A 283 -9.59 -11.74 -10.19
C ALA A 283 -8.85 -12.35 -8.99
N VAL A 284 -7.76 -11.72 -8.55
CA VAL A 284 -7.02 -12.16 -7.36
C VAL A 284 -7.83 -11.93 -6.08
N HIS A 285 -8.57 -10.84 -5.96
CA HIS A 285 -9.50 -10.64 -4.84
C HIS A 285 -10.57 -11.73 -4.78
N LYS A 286 -11.12 -12.13 -5.92
CA LYS A 286 -12.06 -13.25 -6.00
C LYS A 286 -11.40 -14.57 -5.59
N LEU A 287 -10.14 -14.81 -6.01
CA LEU A 287 -9.37 -15.98 -5.57
C LEU A 287 -9.23 -16.01 -4.05
N VAL A 288 -8.77 -14.90 -3.44
CA VAL A 288 -8.65 -14.79 -1.97
C VAL A 288 -10.00 -15.06 -1.29
N GLY A 289 -11.11 -14.55 -1.83
CA GLY A 289 -12.46 -14.84 -1.32
C GLY A 289 -12.81 -16.33 -1.35
N ARG A 290 -12.54 -17.00 -2.48
CA ARG A 290 -12.76 -18.45 -2.64
C ARG A 290 -11.92 -19.27 -1.66
N LEU A 291 -10.64 -18.92 -1.48
CA LEU A 291 -9.76 -19.61 -0.55
C LEU A 291 -10.18 -19.42 0.91
N LYS A 292 -10.61 -18.21 1.30
CA LYS A 292 -11.21 -17.98 2.64
C LYS A 292 -12.43 -18.84 2.89
N ALA A 293 -13.34 -18.93 1.92
CA ALA A 293 -14.55 -19.74 2.03
C ALA A 293 -14.21 -21.24 2.15
N ARG A 294 -13.18 -21.71 1.43
CA ARG A 294 -12.79 -23.12 1.39
C ARG A 294 -12.01 -23.57 2.62
N THR A 295 -11.12 -22.72 3.13
CA THR A 295 -10.20 -23.08 4.22
C THR A 295 -10.62 -22.55 5.59
N GLY A 296 -11.55 -21.58 5.65
CA GLY A 296 -11.88 -20.86 6.87
C GLY A 296 -10.78 -19.86 7.32
N ILE A 297 -9.62 -19.82 6.65
CA ILE A 297 -8.50 -18.96 7.02
C ILE A 297 -8.75 -17.53 6.55
N CYS A 298 -8.82 -16.60 7.49
CA CYS A 298 -9.03 -15.18 7.21
C CYS A 298 -7.70 -14.49 6.91
N PHE A 299 -7.34 -14.31 5.63
CA PHE A 299 -6.06 -13.74 5.22
C PHE A 299 -6.23 -12.67 4.13
N ASN A 300 -5.15 -11.95 3.88
CA ASN A 300 -4.92 -11.15 2.68
C ASN A 300 -3.48 -11.39 2.18
N LEU A 301 -3.23 -11.10 0.91
CA LEU A 301 -1.94 -11.40 0.29
C LEU A 301 -0.76 -10.67 0.95
N HIS A 302 -1.00 -9.52 1.60
CA HIS A 302 0.06 -8.79 2.29
C HIS A 302 0.53 -9.52 3.56
N MET A 303 -0.32 -10.38 4.13
CA MET A 303 0.07 -11.23 5.26
C MET A 303 1.16 -12.24 4.88
N LEU A 304 1.16 -12.80 3.66
CA LEU A 304 2.24 -13.67 3.17
C LEU A 304 3.60 -12.98 3.27
N ARG A 305 3.66 -11.74 2.80
CA ARG A 305 4.86 -10.92 2.89
C ARG A 305 5.26 -10.59 4.35
N HIS A 306 4.27 -10.32 5.21
CA HIS A 306 4.53 -10.09 6.63
C HIS A 306 5.05 -11.36 7.33
N SER A 307 4.49 -12.52 7.00
CA SER A 307 4.95 -13.81 7.53
C SER A 307 6.41 -14.05 7.14
N LEU A 308 6.73 -14.01 5.84
CA LEU A 308 8.10 -14.19 5.37
C LEU A 308 9.09 -13.26 6.09
N ALA A 309 8.77 -11.97 6.17
CA ALA A 309 9.64 -11.01 6.83
C ALA A 309 9.86 -11.32 8.33
N THR A 310 8.78 -11.68 9.02
CA THR A 310 8.83 -12.03 10.45
C THR A 310 9.63 -13.31 10.68
N ASP A 311 9.41 -14.32 9.85
CA ASP A 311 10.06 -15.63 9.97
C ASP A 311 11.56 -15.53 9.67
N LEU A 312 11.96 -14.79 8.63
CA LEU A 312 13.38 -14.53 8.34
C LEU A 312 14.08 -13.79 9.48
N LEU A 313 13.43 -12.79 10.07
CA LEU A 313 13.98 -12.07 11.21
C LEU A 313 14.10 -12.96 12.47
N ARG A 314 13.12 -13.85 12.72
CA ARG A 314 13.19 -14.85 13.79
C ARG A 314 14.31 -15.87 13.59
N GLN A 315 14.58 -16.22 12.33
CA GLN A 315 15.70 -17.07 11.94
C GLN A 315 17.07 -16.37 12.02
N GLY A 316 17.11 -15.10 12.45
CA GLY A 316 18.34 -14.32 12.60
C GLY A 316 18.88 -13.71 11.32
N VAL A 317 18.09 -13.69 10.24
CA VAL A 317 18.50 -13.00 9.00
C VAL A 317 18.59 -11.49 9.24
N ALA A 318 19.69 -10.88 8.84
CA ALA A 318 19.91 -9.46 9.04
C ALA A 318 18.80 -8.60 8.40
N LEU A 319 18.38 -7.54 9.12
CA LEU A 319 17.28 -6.66 8.70
C LEU A 319 17.50 -6.05 7.32
N GLU A 320 18.73 -5.74 6.96
CA GLU A 320 19.13 -5.18 5.66
C GLU A 320 18.91 -6.19 4.53
N VAL A 321 19.18 -7.47 4.80
CA VAL A 321 18.96 -8.56 3.82
C VAL A 321 17.45 -8.74 3.60
N VAL A 322 16.67 -8.76 4.68
CA VAL A 322 15.20 -8.84 4.60
C VAL A 322 14.64 -7.61 3.88
N ALA A 323 15.14 -6.41 4.16
CA ALA A 323 14.71 -5.19 3.50
C ALA A 323 15.01 -5.22 1.98
N LYS A 324 16.18 -5.73 1.59
CA LYS A 324 16.57 -5.89 0.19
C LYS A 324 15.71 -6.92 -0.53
N LEU A 325 15.50 -8.11 0.08
CA LEU A 325 14.62 -9.15 -0.46
C LEU A 325 13.21 -8.61 -0.70
N LEU A 326 12.68 -7.87 0.25
CA LEU A 326 11.36 -7.25 0.16
C LEU A 326 11.32 -6.02 -0.77
N THR A 327 12.41 -5.65 -1.41
CA THR A 327 12.48 -4.43 -2.25
C THR A 327 11.99 -3.17 -1.51
N HIS A 328 12.39 -3.01 -0.23
CA HIS A 328 12.11 -1.80 0.53
C HIS A 328 13.17 -0.74 0.21
N ARG A 329 12.71 0.49 -0.04
CA ARG A 329 13.60 1.64 -0.33
C ARG A 329 14.47 2.03 0.86
N SER A 330 14.09 1.64 2.07
CA SER A 330 14.79 1.96 3.32
C SER A 330 14.58 0.86 4.35
N SER A 331 15.64 0.49 5.05
CA SER A 331 15.58 -0.42 6.20
C SER A 331 14.66 0.12 7.31
N ALA A 332 14.48 1.44 7.42
CA ALA A 332 13.53 2.06 8.33
C ALA A 332 12.08 1.61 8.08
N THR A 333 11.71 1.29 6.83
CA THR A 333 10.39 0.72 6.52
C THR A 333 10.24 -0.68 7.09
N THR A 334 11.28 -1.50 6.99
CA THR A 334 11.32 -2.85 7.56
C THR A 334 11.35 -2.78 9.09
N SER A 335 12.25 -1.98 9.66
CA SER A 335 12.34 -1.74 11.10
C SER A 335 11.00 -1.25 11.68
N GLY A 336 10.40 -0.22 11.09
CA GLY A 336 9.13 0.33 11.56
C GLY A 336 7.94 -0.63 11.49
N THR A 337 8.01 -1.66 10.66
CA THR A 337 6.90 -2.60 10.43
C THR A 337 7.12 -3.95 11.14
N TYR A 338 8.36 -4.45 11.18
CA TYR A 338 8.68 -5.83 11.58
C TYR A 338 9.50 -5.94 12.87
N VAL A 339 10.07 -4.87 13.41
CA VAL A 339 10.77 -4.88 14.71
C VAL A 339 9.75 -4.94 15.86
N HIS A 340 8.83 -5.87 15.79
CA HIS A 340 7.95 -6.26 16.89
C HIS A 340 8.24 -7.72 17.24
N LEU A 341 9.50 -7.98 17.61
CA LEU A 341 9.86 -9.22 18.27
C LEU A 341 9.09 -9.26 19.57
N GLY A 342 8.40 -10.37 19.83
CA GLY A 342 7.78 -10.62 21.12
C GLY A 342 8.83 -10.82 22.20
N THR A 343 8.41 -10.90 23.45
CA THR A 343 9.33 -11.15 24.57
C THR A 343 10.12 -12.45 24.39
N ASP A 344 9.50 -13.46 23.76
CA ASP A 344 10.15 -14.75 23.49
C ASP A 344 11.18 -14.66 22.37
N ASP A 345 10.92 -13.87 21.33
CA ASP A 345 11.88 -13.60 20.25
C ASP A 345 13.11 -12.84 20.81
N LEU A 346 12.90 -11.89 21.74
CA LEU A 346 13.99 -11.17 22.43
C LEU A 346 14.81 -12.12 23.31
N ARG A 347 14.14 -13.05 24.03
CA ARG A 347 14.82 -14.05 24.85
C ARG A 347 15.67 -14.97 23.97
N ALA A 348 15.11 -15.50 22.89
CA ALA A 348 15.82 -16.35 21.95
C ALA A 348 17.04 -15.63 21.33
N ALA A 349 16.91 -14.36 20.96
CA ALA A 349 18.01 -13.56 20.44
C ALA A 349 19.11 -13.33 21.48
N LEU A 350 18.76 -13.08 22.75
CA LEU A 350 19.74 -12.89 23.85
C LEU A 350 20.47 -14.16 24.18
N VAL A 351 19.80 -15.32 24.19
CA VAL A 351 20.42 -16.65 24.37
C VAL A 351 21.33 -16.99 23.19
N GLY A 352 20.83 -16.79 21.95
CA GLY A 352 21.62 -17.06 20.73
C GLY A 352 22.85 -16.17 20.57
N ALA A 353 22.82 -14.94 21.11
CA ALA A 353 23.97 -14.04 21.18
C ALA A 353 24.91 -14.34 22.35
N GLY A 354 24.63 -15.35 23.19
CA GLY A 354 25.42 -15.67 24.38
C GLY A 354 25.33 -14.64 25.50
N ALA A 355 24.40 -13.69 25.41
CA ALA A 355 24.19 -12.68 26.45
C ALA A 355 23.44 -13.24 27.68
N TRP A 356 22.69 -14.34 27.50
CA TRP A 356 22.02 -15.08 28.55
C TRP A 356 22.42 -16.54 28.47
N ALA A 357 22.64 -17.19 29.65
CA ALA A 357 22.81 -18.62 29.72
C ALA A 357 21.45 -19.32 29.53
N GLU A 358 21.46 -20.49 28.90
CA GLU A 358 20.27 -21.31 28.63
C GLU A 358 19.58 -21.85 29.89
N GLU A 359 20.19 -21.65 31.04
CA GLU A 359 19.71 -22.15 32.32
C GLU A 359 18.91 -21.12 33.09
N LEU A 360 17.60 -21.20 33.00
CA LEU A 360 16.64 -20.93 34.09
C LEU A 360 15.23 -21.39 33.68
N THR A 361 15.12 -22.67 33.25
CA THR A 361 13.82 -23.36 33.22
C THR A 361 13.99 -24.71 33.86
N SER A 362 13.98 -24.73 35.18
CA SER A 362 13.59 -25.88 35.99
C SER A 362 12.44 -25.47 36.88
#